data_a4c2c42645b287da8fa98fef3af8dab1
#
_entry.id   a4c2c42645b287da8fa98fef3af8dab1
#
_cell.length_a   1.000
_cell.length_b   1.000
_cell.length_c   1.000
_cell.angle_alpha   90.00
_cell.angle_beta   90.00
_cell.angle_gamma   90.00
#
_symmetry.space_group_name_H-M   'P 1'
#
loop_
_entity.id
_entity.type
_entity.pdbx_description
1 polymer ?
#
loop_
_entity_poly.entity_id
_entity_poly.type
_entity_poly.pdbx_seq_one_letter_code
_entity_poly.pdbx_strand_id
1 'polypeptide(L)'
;MFQMGGIGPMFGQLGFFHKFAGEDCEDCEVCEDKCPRDRYVAECQRLLAALRQLLAGRDCLMGGDYGTADIAVFPWVNKLVGFCGAGDLVGYPAFTEVQRVLAVFMARPAVQRGLQIPQRPPAA
;
A
#
# COMPACT_ATOMS: atom_id res chain seq x y z
N MET A 1 6.55 8.17 -12.30
CA MET A 1 7.22 6.85 -12.48
C MET A 1 7.20 5.99 -11.20
N PHE A 2 7.52 6.54 -10.02
CA PHE A 2 7.58 5.76 -8.77
C PHE A 2 6.25 5.09 -8.40
N GLN A 3 5.12 5.78 -8.52
CA GLN A 3 3.81 5.20 -8.27
C GLN A 3 3.41 4.23 -9.38
N MET A 4 3.51 4.63 -10.64
CA MET A 4 3.03 3.84 -11.80
C MET A 4 3.87 2.58 -12.06
N GLY A 5 5.18 2.65 -11.87
CA GLY A 5 6.10 1.53 -12.10
C GLY A 5 6.45 0.71 -10.85
N GLY A 6 6.13 1.23 -9.67
CA GLY A 6 6.48 0.62 -8.40
C GLY A 6 5.28 0.39 -7.48
N ILE A 7 4.85 1.40 -6.76
CA ILE A 7 3.88 1.26 -5.67
C ILE A 7 2.57 0.62 -6.15
N GLY A 8 1.94 1.16 -7.20
CA GLY A 8 0.67 0.64 -7.70
C GLY A 8 0.75 -0.84 -8.06
N PRO A 9 1.62 -1.22 -9.00
CA PRO A 9 1.75 -2.62 -9.41
C PRO A 9 2.15 -3.55 -8.27
N MET A 10 3.18 -3.22 -7.48
CA MET A 10 3.72 -4.14 -6.48
C MET A 10 2.79 -4.32 -5.28
N PHE A 11 2.18 -3.24 -4.78
CA PHE A 11 1.17 -3.30 -3.73
C PHE A 11 -0.10 -4.02 -4.22
N GLY A 12 -0.46 -3.84 -5.49
CA GLY A 12 -1.57 -4.53 -6.12
C GLY A 12 -1.35 -6.04 -6.20
N GLN A 13 -0.18 -6.47 -6.67
CA GLN A 13 0.19 -7.89 -6.77
C GLN A 13 0.30 -8.55 -5.38
N LEU A 14 0.95 -7.90 -4.42
CA LEU A 14 0.99 -8.41 -3.06
C LEU A 14 -0.42 -8.58 -2.49
N GLY A 15 -1.29 -7.59 -2.67
CA GLY A 15 -2.67 -7.68 -2.22
C GLY A 15 -3.43 -8.83 -2.85
N PHE A 16 -3.19 -9.11 -4.13
CA PHE A 16 -3.79 -10.25 -4.83
C PHE A 16 -3.32 -11.59 -4.23
N PHE A 17 -2.02 -11.81 -4.14
CA PHE A 17 -1.47 -13.07 -3.63
C PHE A 17 -1.71 -13.29 -2.13
N HIS A 18 -1.85 -12.21 -1.35
CA HIS A 18 -2.10 -12.32 0.08
C HIS A 18 -3.58 -12.52 0.42
N LYS A 19 -4.48 -11.79 -0.28
CA LYS A 19 -5.90 -11.77 0.08
C LYS A 19 -6.76 -12.73 -0.73
N PHE A 20 -6.44 -12.92 -2.01
CA PHE A 20 -7.31 -13.65 -2.94
C PHE A 20 -6.73 -14.99 -3.40
N ALA A 21 -5.43 -15.13 -3.48
CA ALA A 21 -4.76 -16.37 -3.91
C ALA A 21 -4.12 -17.16 -2.74
N GLY A 22 -4.18 -16.62 -1.52
CA GLY A 22 -3.49 -17.21 -0.37
C GLY A 22 -4.06 -18.54 0.12
N GLU A 23 -5.33 -18.82 -0.17
CA GLU A 23 -5.99 -20.07 0.25
C GLU A 23 -5.65 -21.25 -0.68
N ASP A 24 -5.31 -20.97 -1.94
CA ASP A 24 -4.99 -22.00 -2.95
C ASP A 24 -3.49 -22.35 -2.99
N CYS A 25 -2.64 -21.65 -2.25
CA CYS A 25 -1.18 -21.81 -2.30
C CYS A 25 -0.64 -22.82 -1.26
N GLU A 26 -1.47 -23.36 -0.38
CA GLU A 26 -1.05 -24.37 0.59
C GLU A 26 -0.79 -25.75 -0.05
N ASP A 27 -1.36 -26.02 -1.22
CA ASP A 27 -1.21 -27.27 -1.96
C ASP A 27 -0.20 -27.22 -3.13
N CYS A 28 0.58 -26.13 -3.24
CA CYS A 28 1.54 -26.01 -4.33
C CYS A 28 2.84 -26.78 -4.01
N GLU A 29 2.80 -28.11 -4.12
CA GLU A 29 4.01 -28.98 -4.09
C GLU A 29 5.05 -28.63 -5.19
N VAL A 30 4.73 -27.70 -6.08
CA VAL A 30 5.57 -27.30 -7.23
C VAL A 30 6.44 -26.07 -6.94
N CYS A 31 6.20 -25.35 -5.83
CA CYS A 31 6.97 -24.16 -5.46
C CYS A 31 7.99 -24.46 -4.35
N GLU A 32 8.95 -25.34 -4.63
CA GLU A 32 10.06 -25.58 -3.70
C GLU A 32 10.96 -24.35 -3.48
N ASP A 33 10.84 -23.31 -4.33
CA ASP A 33 11.65 -22.09 -4.20
C ASP A 33 10.81 -20.82 -4.46
N LYS A 34 10.39 -20.17 -3.36
CA LYS A 34 9.93 -18.78 -3.34
C LYS A 34 8.54 -18.53 -3.95
N CYS A 35 7.52 -18.70 -3.13
CA CYS A 35 6.19 -18.21 -3.41
C CYS A 35 6.23 -16.78 -4.02
N PRO A 36 5.52 -16.51 -5.11
CA PRO A 36 5.43 -15.16 -5.69
C PRO A 36 5.11 -14.07 -4.67
N ARG A 37 4.34 -14.40 -3.62
CA ARG A 37 4.05 -13.53 -2.49
C ARG A 37 5.31 -12.99 -1.82
N ASP A 38 6.30 -13.83 -1.54
CA ASP A 38 7.51 -13.43 -0.81
C ASP A 38 8.35 -12.44 -1.59
N ARG A 39 8.40 -12.61 -2.92
CA ARG A 39 9.02 -11.63 -3.81
C ARG A 39 8.34 -10.26 -3.71
N TYR A 40 7.00 -10.23 -3.71
CA TYR A 40 6.26 -8.98 -3.61
C TYR A 40 6.34 -8.38 -2.21
N VAL A 41 6.43 -9.19 -1.16
CA VAL A 41 6.69 -8.70 0.21
C VAL A 41 8.02 -7.93 0.26
N ALA A 42 9.11 -8.53 -0.24
CA ALA A 42 10.42 -7.88 -0.25
C ALA A 42 10.41 -6.57 -1.05
N GLU A 43 9.75 -6.56 -2.20
CA GLU A 43 9.64 -5.35 -3.02
C GLU A 43 8.77 -4.27 -2.37
N CYS A 44 7.66 -4.64 -1.73
CA CYS A 44 6.83 -3.70 -0.98
C CYS A 44 7.58 -3.09 0.20
N GLN A 45 8.38 -3.88 0.92
CA GLN A 45 9.25 -3.38 1.99
C GLN A 45 10.27 -2.37 1.45
N ARG A 46 10.91 -2.66 0.32
CA ARG A 46 11.84 -1.75 -0.35
C ARG A 46 11.16 -0.43 -0.73
N LEU A 47 9.96 -0.48 -1.29
CA LEU A 47 9.19 0.70 -1.68
C LEU A 47 8.73 1.52 -0.46
N LEU A 48 8.33 0.87 0.63
CA LEU A 48 8.00 1.54 1.89
C LEU A 48 9.24 2.21 2.52
N ALA A 49 10.41 1.58 2.41
CA ALA A 49 11.67 2.17 2.86
C ALA A 49 12.04 3.42 2.03
N ALA A 50 11.83 3.37 0.72
CA ALA A 50 12.01 4.53 -0.15
C ALA A 50 11.03 5.67 0.20
N LEU A 51 9.75 5.33 0.45
CA LEU A 51 8.76 6.32 0.92
C LEU A 51 9.18 6.95 2.25
N ARG A 52 9.65 6.15 3.21
CA ARG A 52 10.16 6.68 4.49
C ARG A 52 11.28 7.69 4.27
N GLN A 53 12.22 7.42 3.38
CA GLN A 53 13.32 8.33 3.08
C GLN A 53 12.81 9.64 2.43
N LEU A 54 11.86 9.54 1.50
CA LEU A 54 11.26 10.70 0.84
C LEU A 54 10.47 11.58 1.80
N LEU A 55 9.85 10.98 2.82
CA LEU A 55 8.99 11.65 3.80
C LEU A 55 9.74 12.11 5.05
N ALA A 56 11.04 11.85 5.16
CA ALA A 56 11.84 12.28 6.31
C ALA A 56 11.80 13.81 6.47
N GLY A 57 11.16 14.27 7.55
CA GLY A 57 10.98 15.70 7.83
C GLY A 57 10.03 16.42 6.86
N ARG A 58 9.18 15.71 6.13
CA ARG A 58 8.22 16.28 5.17
C ARG A 58 6.82 15.77 5.42
N ASP A 59 5.83 16.58 5.08
CA ASP A 59 4.41 16.23 5.18
C ASP A 59 3.77 15.85 3.83
N CYS A 60 4.52 16.04 2.73
CA CYS A 60 4.09 15.72 1.38
C CYS A 60 5.26 15.17 0.57
N LEU A 61 4.98 14.32 -0.42
CA LEU A 61 6.00 13.64 -1.23
C LEU A 61 6.91 14.61 -1.99
N MET A 62 6.36 15.70 -2.49
CA MET A 62 7.12 16.72 -3.22
C MET A 62 7.75 17.79 -2.31
N GLY A 63 7.58 17.68 -1.01
CA GLY A 63 8.29 18.47 0.01
C GLY A 63 7.62 19.79 0.44
N GLY A 64 6.81 20.40 -0.38
CA GLY A 64 6.10 21.64 -0.08
C GLY A 64 4.63 21.43 0.17
N ASP A 65 3.86 21.45 -0.90
CA ASP A 65 2.42 21.39 -0.84
C ASP A 65 1.87 19.99 -1.19
N TYR A 66 0.68 19.72 -0.65
CA TYR A 66 -0.11 18.56 -1.05
C TYR A 66 -0.43 18.59 -2.54
N GLY A 67 -0.15 17.50 -3.23
CA GLY A 67 -0.26 17.44 -4.67
C GLY A 67 -0.72 16.10 -5.24
N THR A 68 -0.68 16.00 -6.55
CA THR A 68 -1.07 14.79 -7.29
C THR A 68 -0.24 13.56 -6.94
N ALA A 69 1.02 13.75 -6.54
CA ALA A 69 1.87 12.65 -6.08
C ALA A 69 1.30 11.98 -4.82
N ASP A 70 0.84 12.78 -3.86
CA ASP A 70 0.22 12.28 -2.62
C ASP A 70 -1.09 11.54 -2.92
N ILE A 71 -1.91 12.11 -3.80
CA ILE A 71 -3.18 11.51 -4.24
C ILE A 71 -2.93 10.18 -4.97
N ALA A 72 -1.84 10.06 -5.72
CA ALA A 72 -1.52 8.84 -6.45
C ALA A 72 -0.95 7.73 -5.55
N VAL A 73 -0.22 8.05 -4.51
CA VAL A 73 0.54 7.10 -3.69
C VAL A 73 -0.23 6.63 -2.46
N PHE A 74 -0.76 7.53 -1.64
CA PHE A 74 -1.33 7.18 -0.34
C PHE A 74 -2.58 6.30 -0.38
N PRO A 75 -3.46 6.35 -1.40
CA PRO A 75 -4.54 5.37 -1.52
C PRO A 75 -4.03 3.92 -1.66
N TRP A 76 -2.88 3.72 -2.31
CA TRP A 76 -2.26 2.39 -2.41
C TRP A 76 -1.68 1.91 -1.10
N VAL A 77 -1.05 2.81 -0.32
CA VAL A 77 -0.59 2.48 1.04
C VAL A 77 -1.78 2.12 1.93
N ASN A 78 -2.84 2.92 1.91
CA ASN A 78 -4.07 2.66 2.65
C ASN A 78 -4.72 1.32 2.25
N LYS A 79 -4.76 1.01 0.94
CA LYS A 79 -5.26 -0.27 0.43
C LYS A 79 -4.42 -1.44 0.93
N LEU A 80 -3.09 -1.34 0.86
CA LEU A 80 -2.18 -2.40 1.28
C LEU A 80 -2.38 -2.76 2.75
N VAL A 81 -2.43 -1.73 3.61
CA VAL A 81 -2.53 -1.92 5.07
C VAL A 81 -3.96 -2.25 5.51
N GLY A 82 -4.94 -1.46 5.05
CA GLY A 82 -6.33 -1.60 5.46
C GLY A 82 -7.07 -2.72 4.72
N PHE A 83 -7.28 -2.57 3.42
CA PHE A 83 -8.11 -3.51 2.65
C PHE A 83 -7.45 -4.87 2.46
N CYS A 84 -6.15 -4.91 2.15
CA CYS A 84 -5.43 -6.17 1.95
C CYS A 84 -4.99 -6.81 3.27
N GLY A 85 -4.91 -6.07 4.38
CA GLY A 85 -4.46 -6.57 5.66
C GLY A 85 -2.98 -7.00 5.68
N ALA A 86 -2.17 -6.52 4.74
CA ALA A 86 -0.77 -6.93 4.59
C ALA A 86 0.22 -6.09 5.43
N GLY A 87 -0.26 -5.26 6.34
CA GLY A 87 0.58 -4.35 7.13
C GLY A 87 1.66 -5.07 7.93
N ASP A 88 1.30 -6.11 8.68
CA ASP A 88 2.26 -6.88 9.48
C ASP A 88 3.23 -7.65 8.59
N LEU A 89 2.76 -8.18 7.47
CA LEU A 89 3.54 -8.95 6.51
C LEU A 89 4.70 -8.14 5.92
N VAL A 90 4.46 -6.84 5.64
CA VAL A 90 5.49 -5.93 5.11
C VAL A 90 6.24 -5.16 6.20
N GLY A 91 5.95 -5.41 7.47
CA GLY A 91 6.58 -4.70 8.59
C GLY A 91 6.19 -3.22 8.68
N TYR A 92 4.97 -2.88 8.25
CA TYR A 92 4.48 -1.50 8.23
C TYR A 92 4.62 -0.73 9.55
N PRO A 93 4.48 -1.37 10.75
CA PRO A 93 4.70 -0.67 12.02
C PRO A 93 6.08 -0.01 12.18
N ALA A 94 7.10 -0.46 11.46
CA ALA A 94 8.43 0.14 11.48
C ALA A 94 8.56 1.43 10.63
N PHE A 95 7.56 1.74 9.80
CA PHE A 95 7.57 2.90 8.89
C PHE A 95 6.78 4.08 9.47
N THR A 96 7.20 4.60 10.62
CA THR A 96 6.49 5.64 11.38
C THR A 96 6.23 6.92 10.58
N GLU A 97 7.19 7.35 9.73
CA GLU A 97 6.99 8.52 8.87
C GLU A 97 5.89 8.29 7.83
N VAL A 98 5.81 7.10 7.25
CA VAL A 98 4.75 6.75 6.29
C VAL A 98 3.40 6.71 7.01
N GLN A 99 3.33 6.17 8.24
CA GLN A 99 2.12 6.15 9.05
C GLN A 99 1.64 7.56 9.38
N ARG A 100 2.57 8.43 9.82
CA ARG A 100 2.28 9.82 10.16
C ARG A 100 1.66 10.56 8.97
N VAL A 101 2.31 10.50 7.81
CA VAL A 101 1.82 11.21 6.62
C VAL A 101 0.54 10.59 6.06
N LEU A 102 0.40 9.27 6.11
CA LEU A 102 -0.86 8.60 5.75
C LEU A 102 -2.02 9.08 6.65
N ALA A 103 -1.80 9.23 7.95
CA ALA A 103 -2.83 9.72 8.86
C ALA A 103 -3.26 11.17 8.50
N VAL A 104 -2.30 12.04 8.21
CA VAL A 104 -2.58 13.42 7.74
C VAL A 104 -3.34 13.41 6.42
N PHE A 105 -2.94 12.56 5.47
CA PHE A 105 -3.64 12.39 4.20
C PHE A 105 -5.08 11.94 4.40
N MET A 106 -5.29 10.91 5.21
CA MET A 106 -6.62 10.34 5.48
C MET A 106 -7.54 11.29 6.23
N ALA A 107 -7.01 12.21 7.05
CA ALA A 107 -7.80 13.20 7.77
C ALA A 107 -8.37 14.31 6.86
N ARG A 108 -7.95 14.41 5.61
CA ARG A 108 -8.44 15.45 4.69
C ARG A 108 -9.91 15.22 4.33
N PRO A 109 -10.80 16.25 4.45
CA PRO A 109 -12.22 16.09 4.11
C PRO A 109 -12.47 15.64 2.67
N ALA A 110 -11.63 16.09 1.72
CA ALA A 110 -11.75 15.68 0.32
C ALA A 110 -11.42 14.20 0.12
N VAL A 111 -10.42 13.68 0.84
CA VAL A 111 -10.06 12.25 0.82
C VAL A 111 -11.21 11.43 1.41
N GLN A 112 -11.77 11.84 2.55
CA GLN A 112 -12.89 11.16 3.18
C GLN A 112 -14.12 11.09 2.24
N ARG A 113 -14.44 12.19 1.55
CA ARG A 113 -15.51 12.17 0.54
C ARG A 113 -15.18 11.23 -0.62
N GLY A 114 -13.93 11.26 -1.12
CA GLY A 114 -13.50 10.42 -2.24
C GLY A 114 -13.54 8.93 -1.93
N LEU A 115 -13.28 8.53 -0.70
CA LEU A 115 -13.35 7.13 -0.27
C LEU A 115 -14.78 6.56 -0.27
N GLN A 116 -15.79 7.42 -0.30
CA GLN A 116 -17.19 7.02 -0.33
C GLN A 116 -17.78 6.98 -1.76
N ILE A 117 -16.96 7.23 -2.78
CA ILE A 117 -17.38 7.27 -4.19
C ILE A 117 -16.67 6.19 -5.00
N PRO A 118 -17.41 5.35 -5.73
CA PRO A 118 -18.86 5.21 -5.75
C PRO A 118 -19.39 4.62 -4.44
N GLN A 119 -20.61 4.99 -4.07
CA GLN A 119 -21.28 4.34 -2.94
C GLN A 119 -21.45 2.85 -3.25
N ARG A 120 -20.99 1.99 -2.37
CA ARG A 120 -21.28 0.56 -2.50
C ARG A 120 -22.77 0.33 -2.33
N PRO A 121 -23.43 -0.44 -3.23
CA PRO A 121 -24.78 -0.88 -2.98
C PRO A 121 -24.81 -1.67 -1.65
N PRO A 122 -25.91 -1.59 -0.87
CA PRO A 122 -26.05 -2.40 0.32
C PRO A 122 -25.84 -3.87 -0.04
N ALA A 123 -25.07 -4.58 0.80
CA ALA A 123 -24.88 -6.01 0.62
C ALA A 123 -26.25 -6.70 0.61
N ALA A 124 -26.50 -7.46 -0.43
CA ALA A 124 -27.73 -8.23 -0.56
C ALA A 124 -27.77 -9.36 0.47
#